data_28d56f79c4b4b42e0e8e432c8216a261
#
_entry.id   28d56f79c4b4b42e0e8e432c8216a261
#
_cell.length_a   1.000
_cell.length_b   1.000
_cell.length_c   1.000
_cell.angle_alpha   90.00
_cell.angle_beta   90.00
_cell.angle_gamma   90.00
#
_symmetry.space_group_name_H-M   'P 1'
#
loop_
_entity.id
_entity.type
_entity.pdbx_description
1 polymer ?
#
loop_
_entity_poly.entity_id
_entity_poly.type
_entity_poly.pdbx_seq_one_letter_code
_entity_poly.pdbx_strand_id
1 'polypeptide(L)'
;FGYTHCPDICPTTMLDLSKTLRELGEDASRVQPIFISVDFKRDSPERLQNYVEFFDKNIIGLTSSEEMLNLASEYFRTSYALLDSKDKENYIVEHSSNLYIIDENLFVKRIIPNGLPHTEITKAVRKILAN
;
A
#
# COMPACT_ATOMS: atom_id res chain seq x y z
N PHE A 1 1.34 -0.36 -2.77
CA PHE A 1 0.72 0.06 -4.03
C PHE A 1 -0.61 -0.64 -4.23
N GLY A 2 -1.60 0.06 -4.71
CA GLY A 2 -2.93 -0.48 -4.93
C GLY A 2 -3.85 0.53 -5.60
N TYR A 3 -5.16 0.31 -5.50
CA TYR A 3 -6.18 1.25 -5.98
C TYR A 3 -7.53 0.96 -5.32
N THR A 4 -8.40 1.97 -5.20
CA THR A 4 -9.65 1.84 -4.43
C THR A 4 -10.69 0.93 -5.08
N HIS A 5 -10.65 0.76 -6.39
CA HIS A 5 -11.56 -0.13 -7.13
C HIS A 5 -11.11 -1.59 -7.15
N CYS A 6 -9.99 -1.92 -6.50
CA CYS A 6 -9.50 -3.31 -6.42
C CYS A 6 -10.50 -4.18 -5.66
N PRO A 7 -11.02 -5.25 -6.29
CA PRO A 7 -12.12 -6.00 -5.66
C PRO A 7 -11.69 -7.01 -4.60
N ASP A 8 -10.41 -7.40 -4.56
CA ASP A 8 -9.99 -8.56 -3.76
C ASP A 8 -8.69 -8.34 -3.00
N ILE A 9 -7.55 -8.24 -3.70
CA ILE A 9 -6.21 -8.25 -3.08
C ILE A 9 -5.95 -7.03 -2.19
N CYS A 10 -6.27 -5.82 -2.67
CA CYS A 10 -6.00 -4.61 -1.91
C CYS A 10 -6.77 -4.52 -0.59
N PRO A 11 -8.09 -4.83 -0.52
CA PRO A 11 -8.80 -4.86 0.75
C PRO A 11 -8.22 -5.87 1.74
N THR A 12 -7.79 -7.04 1.27
CA THR A 12 -7.19 -8.07 2.12
C THR A 12 -5.86 -7.57 2.70
N THR A 13 -5.00 -7.00 1.87
CA THR A 13 -3.73 -6.42 2.31
C THR A 13 -3.94 -5.28 3.30
N MET A 14 -4.94 -4.43 3.06
CA MET A 14 -5.27 -3.32 3.96
C MET A 14 -5.76 -3.82 5.32
N LEU A 15 -6.54 -4.89 5.35
CA LEU A 15 -6.97 -5.53 6.59
C LEU A 15 -5.79 -6.10 7.36
N ASP A 16 -4.86 -6.75 6.68
CA ASP A 16 -3.65 -7.29 7.29
C ASP A 16 -2.77 -6.17 7.87
N LEU A 17 -2.67 -5.05 7.18
CA LEU A 17 -1.96 -3.88 7.67
C LEU A 17 -2.64 -3.32 8.93
N SER A 18 -3.95 -3.22 8.92
CA SER A 18 -4.74 -2.78 10.08
C SER A 18 -4.52 -3.69 11.30
N LYS A 19 -4.51 -5.01 11.09
CA LYS A 19 -4.22 -5.99 12.16
C LYS A 19 -2.80 -5.84 12.69
N THR A 20 -1.84 -5.63 11.80
CA THR A 20 -0.44 -5.38 12.18
C THR A 20 -0.32 -4.16 13.08
N LEU A 21 -0.95 -3.05 12.72
CA LEU A 21 -0.93 -1.84 13.53
C LEU A 21 -1.50 -2.07 14.92
N ARG A 22 -2.57 -2.85 15.03
CA ARG A 22 -3.15 -3.21 16.34
C ARG A 22 -2.20 -4.08 17.17
N GLU A 23 -1.54 -5.05 16.54
CA GLU A 23 -0.58 -5.93 17.23
C GLU A 23 0.66 -5.17 17.71
N LEU A 24 1.09 -4.14 16.99
CA LEU A 24 2.23 -3.32 17.38
C LEU A 24 1.96 -2.49 18.64
N GLY A 25 0.70 -2.19 18.94
CA GLY A 25 0.34 -1.44 20.12
C GLY A 25 1.02 -0.07 20.15
N GLU A 26 1.82 0.19 21.19
CA GLU A 26 2.56 1.45 21.35
C GLU A 26 3.59 1.66 20.23
N ASP A 27 4.17 0.60 19.70
CA ASP A 27 5.15 0.68 18.61
C ASP A 27 4.53 1.16 17.31
N ALA A 28 3.20 1.10 17.14
CA ALA A 28 2.53 1.62 15.97
C ALA A 28 2.76 3.12 15.75
N SER A 29 3.02 3.88 16.81
CA SER A 29 3.34 5.32 16.72
C SER A 29 4.69 5.59 16.04
N ARG A 30 5.54 4.58 15.93
CA ARG A 30 6.87 4.65 15.29
C ARG A 30 6.83 4.26 13.82
N VAL A 31 5.64 3.94 13.30
CA VAL A 31 5.45 3.43 11.94
C VAL A 31 4.45 4.32 11.20
N GLN A 32 4.77 4.67 9.98
CA GLN A 32 3.84 5.39 9.10
C GLN A 32 3.42 4.48 7.96
N PRO A 33 2.23 3.88 8.02
CA PRO A 33 1.72 3.10 6.88
C PRO A 33 1.26 4.01 5.76
N ILE A 34 1.62 3.65 4.54
CA ILE A 34 1.33 4.43 3.34
C ILE A 34 0.72 3.52 2.27
N PHE A 35 -0.39 3.96 1.72
CA PHE A 35 -1.04 3.33 0.57
C PHE A 35 -0.87 4.22 -0.65
N ILE A 36 -0.19 3.73 -1.68
CA ILE A 36 0.03 4.49 -2.91
C ILE A 36 -0.91 3.96 -3.99
N SER A 37 -1.84 4.81 -4.44
CA SER A 37 -2.72 4.44 -5.54
C SER A 37 -2.00 4.60 -6.88
N VAL A 38 -2.08 3.56 -7.70
CA VAL A 38 -1.59 3.57 -9.08
C VAL A 38 -2.69 3.96 -10.07
N ASP A 39 -3.91 4.17 -9.58
CA ASP A 39 -5.06 4.56 -10.38
C ASP A 39 -5.22 6.09 -10.38
N PHE A 40 -4.28 6.77 -11.02
CA PHE A 40 -4.22 8.23 -11.04
C PHE A 40 -5.41 8.89 -11.74
N LYS A 41 -6.20 8.13 -12.50
CA LYS A 41 -7.38 8.64 -13.20
C LYS A 41 -8.63 8.67 -12.32
N ARG A 42 -8.82 7.67 -11.47
CA ARG A 42 -10.04 7.53 -10.64
C ARG A 42 -9.83 7.94 -9.19
N ASP A 43 -8.63 7.72 -8.64
CA ASP A 43 -8.37 7.96 -7.23
C ASP A 43 -7.88 9.38 -6.98
N SER A 44 -8.79 10.21 -6.45
CA SER A 44 -8.45 11.55 -5.95
C SER A 44 -7.87 11.45 -4.52
N PRO A 45 -7.15 12.49 -4.05
CA PRO A 45 -6.70 12.53 -2.65
C PRO A 45 -7.84 12.35 -1.64
N GLU A 46 -8.99 12.95 -1.89
CA GLU A 46 -10.16 12.85 -1.02
C GLU A 46 -10.71 11.42 -0.98
N ARG A 47 -10.83 10.78 -2.15
CA ARG A 47 -11.29 9.40 -2.26
C ARG A 47 -10.34 8.44 -1.55
N LEU A 48 -9.03 8.65 -1.69
CA LEU A 48 -8.01 7.86 -1.01
C LEU A 48 -8.09 8.02 0.49
N GLN A 49 -8.25 9.23 0.98
CA GLN A 49 -8.36 9.49 2.41
C GLN A 49 -9.55 8.74 3.02
N ASN A 50 -10.70 8.81 2.38
CA ASN A 50 -11.89 8.08 2.82
C ASN A 50 -11.69 6.56 2.81
N TYR A 51 -11.01 6.06 1.79
CA TYR A 51 -10.71 4.63 1.65
C TYR A 51 -9.79 4.10 2.74
N VAL A 52 -8.66 4.79 2.97
CA VAL A 52 -7.67 4.33 3.95
C VAL A 52 -8.17 4.47 5.39
N GLU A 53 -8.93 5.50 5.70
CA GLU A 53 -9.50 5.70 7.04
C GLU A 53 -10.46 4.59 7.44
N PHE A 54 -11.12 3.96 6.48
CA PHE A 54 -11.98 2.81 6.73
C PHE A 54 -11.21 1.66 7.39
N PHE A 55 -9.94 1.48 7.04
CA PHE A 55 -9.09 0.42 7.59
C PHE A 55 -8.36 0.86 8.85
N ASP A 56 -7.75 2.03 8.84
CA ASP A 56 -7.08 2.62 9.99
C ASP A 56 -6.86 4.11 9.76
N LYS A 57 -7.17 4.94 10.74
CA LYS A 57 -7.02 6.40 10.66
C LYS A 57 -5.59 6.89 10.48
N ASN A 58 -4.60 6.04 10.80
CA ASN A 58 -3.19 6.39 10.71
C ASN A 58 -2.58 6.06 9.35
N ILE A 59 -3.31 5.42 8.46
CA ILE A 59 -2.85 5.13 7.10
C ILE A 59 -3.00 6.38 6.24
N ILE A 60 -1.95 6.70 5.49
CA ILE A 60 -1.97 7.81 4.54
C ILE A 60 -2.14 7.27 3.12
N GLY A 61 -3.10 7.82 2.38
CA GLY A 61 -3.28 7.52 0.95
C GLY A 61 -2.58 8.57 0.09
N LEU A 62 -1.75 8.12 -0.84
CA LEU A 62 -1.03 8.99 -1.77
C LEU A 62 -1.32 8.60 -3.21
N THR A 63 -1.36 9.59 -4.06
CA THR A 63 -1.37 9.43 -5.52
C THR A 63 -0.61 10.58 -6.17
N SER A 64 -0.34 10.46 -7.47
CA SER A 64 0.38 11.50 -8.20
C SER A 64 0.10 11.37 -9.69
N SER A 65 0.86 12.09 -10.51
CA SER A 65 0.82 11.97 -11.96
C SER A 65 1.34 10.60 -12.41
N GLU A 66 0.98 10.20 -13.61
CA GLU A 66 1.49 8.96 -14.21
C GLU A 66 3.02 8.91 -14.20
N GLU A 67 3.66 10.03 -14.53
CA GLU A 67 5.12 10.16 -14.54
C GLU A 67 5.74 9.86 -13.17
N MET A 68 5.20 10.46 -12.11
CA MET A 68 5.70 10.26 -10.75
C MET A 68 5.42 8.84 -10.25
N LEU A 69 4.29 8.26 -10.60
CA LEU A 69 3.97 6.88 -10.25
C LEU A 69 4.91 5.90 -10.96
N ASN A 70 5.28 6.17 -12.20
CA ASN A 70 6.26 5.36 -12.91
C ASN A 70 7.64 5.41 -12.25
N LEU A 71 8.08 6.59 -11.80
CA LEU A 71 9.34 6.73 -11.06
C LEU A 71 9.31 5.95 -9.74
N ALA A 72 8.22 6.04 -8.99
CA ALA A 72 8.05 5.28 -7.76
C ALA A 72 8.05 3.78 -8.02
N SER A 73 7.37 3.33 -9.07
CA SER A 73 7.35 1.93 -9.50
C SER A 73 8.76 1.40 -9.78
N GLU A 74 9.57 2.17 -10.48
CA GLU A 74 10.96 1.80 -10.77
C GLU A 74 11.79 1.69 -9.50
N TYR A 75 11.65 2.67 -8.61
CA TYR A 75 12.38 2.69 -7.34
C TYR A 75 12.09 1.45 -6.50
N PHE A 76 10.81 1.08 -6.38
CA PHE A 76 10.40 -0.07 -5.58
C PHE A 76 10.41 -1.39 -6.37
N ARG A 77 10.79 -1.36 -7.64
CA ARG A 77 10.79 -2.54 -8.52
C ARG A 77 9.42 -3.23 -8.55
N THR A 78 8.38 -2.43 -8.51
CA THR A 78 7.00 -2.90 -8.66
C THR A 78 6.51 -2.59 -10.08
N SER A 79 5.34 -3.12 -10.44
CA SER A 79 4.75 -2.87 -11.75
C SER A 79 3.25 -2.66 -11.63
N TYR A 80 2.70 -1.90 -12.56
CA TYR A 80 1.26 -1.79 -12.74
C TYR A 80 0.95 -1.54 -14.21
N ALA A 81 -0.26 -1.88 -14.61
CA ALA A 81 -0.74 -1.64 -15.95
C ALA A 81 -2.24 -1.38 -15.92
N LEU A 82 -2.70 -0.44 -16.72
CA LEU A 82 -4.13 -0.21 -16.94
C LEU A 82 -4.60 -1.21 -18.00
N LEU A 83 -5.53 -2.08 -17.65
CA LEU A 83 -6.10 -3.02 -18.58
C LEU A 83 -7.27 -2.36 -19.31
N ASP A 84 -7.24 -2.45 -20.65
CA ASP A 84 -8.29 -1.87 -21.49
C ASP A 84 -9.65 -2.48 -21.17
N SER A 85 -10.64 -1.62 -21.04
CA SER A 85 -12.04 -1.98 -20.91
C SER A 85 -12.83 -1.11 -21.90
N LYS A 86 -13.94 -1.64 -22.43
CA LYS A 86 -14.87 -0.86 -23.24
C LYS A 86 -15.50 0.28 -22.46
N ASP A 87 -15.55 0.12 -21.14
CA ASP A 87 -16.04 1.13 -20.21
C ASP A 87 -14.85 1.82 -19.54
N LYS A 88 -14.66 3.11 -19.84
CA LYS A 88 -13.55 3.90 -19.30
C LYS A 88 -13.58 4.08 -17.78
N GLU A 89 -14.73 3.83 -17.16
CA GLU A 89 -14.89 3.97 -15.70
C GLU A 89 -14.67 2.66 -14.93
N ASN A 90 -14.75 1.52 -15.63
CA ASN A 90 -14.66 0.18 -15.03
C ASN A 90 -13.42 -0.61 -15.48
N TYR A 91 -12.34 0.06 -15.78
CA TYR A 91 -11.08 -0.61 -16.13
C TYR A 91 -10.42 -1.24 -14.89
N ILE A 92 -9.61 -2.25 -15.13
CA ILE A 92 -8.83 -2.95 -14.11
C ILE A 92 -7.39 -2.45 -14.16
N VAL A 93 -6.81 -2.26 -12.96
CA VAL A 93 -5.39 -1.92 -12.83
C VAL A 93 -4.64 -3.14 -12.33
N GLU A 94 -3.70 -3.63 -13.12
CA GLU A 94 -2.75 -4.65 -12.66
C GLU A 94 -1.60 -3.97 -11.92
N HIS A 95 -1.23 -4.56 -10.78
CA HIS A 95 -0.09 -4.10 -10.01
C HIS A 95 0.53 -5.24 -9.21
N SER A 96 1.80 -5.06 -8.84
CA SER A 96 2.45 -5.96 -7.89
C SER A 96 1.80 -5.83 -6.52
N SER A 97 1.62 -6.94 -5.83
CA SER A 97 0.93 -6.98 -4.53
C SER A 97 1.87 -7.16 -3.35
N ASN A 98 3.12 -6.73 -3.49
CA ASN A 98 4.09 -6.76 -2.41
C ASN A 98 3.91 -5.59 -1.46
N LEU A 99 4.22 -5.84 -0.18
CA LEU A 99 4.32 -4.80 0.83
C LEU A 99 5.79 -4.49 1.08
N TYR A 100 6.14 -3.23 1.15
CA TYR A 100 7.52 -2.76 1.31
C TYR A 100 7.69 -2.14 2.69
N ILE A 101 8.70 -2.56 3.42
CA ILE A 101 9.08 -1.93 4.69
C ILE A 101 10.33 -1.12 4.46
N ILE A 102 10.24 0.18 4.77
CA ILE A 102 11.27 1.18 4.51
C ILE A 102 11.75 1.73 5.85
N ASP A 103 13.07 1.91 6.00
CA ASP A 103 13.61 2.52 7.22
C ASP A 103 13.54 4.06 7.18
N GLU A 104 14.00 4.68 8.25
CA GLU A 104 14.03 6.14 8.40
C GLU A 104 14.93 6.85 7.38
N ASN A 105 15.84 6.11 6.74
CA ASN A 105 16.72 6.62 5.69
C ASN A 105 16.16 6.36 4.28
N LEU A 106 14.92 5.89 4.19
CA LEU A 106 14.21 5.59 2.95
C LEU A 106 14.77 4.39 2.17
N PHE A 107 15.52 3.50 2.83
CA PHE A 107 15.96 2.24 2.22
C PHE A 107 14.93 1.14 2.45
N VAL A 108 14.66 0.36 1.40
CA VAL A 108 13.81 -0.83 1.50
C VAL A 108 14.54 -1.90 2.30
N LYS A 109 14.02 -2.25 3.47
CA LYS A 109 14.61 -3.26 4.35
C LYS A 109 13.99 -4.63 4.18
N ARG A 110 12.74 -4.69 3.78
CA ARG A 110 12.03 -5.95 3.60
C ARG A 110 10.96 -5.81 2.54
N ILE A 111 10.79 -6.86 1.74
CA ILE A 111 9.67 -6.99 0.80
C ILE A 111 8.88 -8.21 1.25
N ILE A 112 7.59 -8.02 1.54
CA ILE A 112 6.70 -9.08 1.99
C ILE A 112 5.71 -9.37 0.86
N PRO A 113 5.76 -10.57 0.26
CA PRO A 113 4.81 -10.91 -0.80
C PRO A 113 3.39 -11.04 -0.25
N ASN A 114 2.42 -10.77 -1.10
CA ASN A 114 1.02 -10.97 -0.77
C ASN A 114 0.75 -12.44 -0.42
N GLY A 115 -0.16 -12.66 0.52
CA GLY A 115 -0.56 -13.99 0.94
C GLY A 115 0.13 -14.50 2.20
N LEU A 116 1.14 -13.80 2.72
CA LEU A 116 1.71 -14.10 4.02
C LEU A 116 0.77 -13.57 5.13
N PRO A 117 0.69 -14.27 6.28
CA PRO A 117 -0.14 -13.80 7.39
C PRO A 117 0.38 -12.46 7.94
N HIS A 118 -0.54 -11.64 8.49
CA HIS A 118 -0.18 -10.35 9.08
C HIS A 118 0.87 -10.46 10.20
N THR A 119 0.95 -11.61 10.87
CA THR A 119 1.98 -11.87 11.87
C THR A 119 3.40 -11.78 11.32
N GLU A 120 3.60 -12.13 10.05
CA GLU A 120 4.90 -11.97 9.39
C GLU A 120 5.25 -10.51 9.15
N ILE A 121 4.26 -9.69 8.85
CA ILE A 121 4.44 -8.23 8.73
C ILE A 121 4.83 -7.66 10.11
N THR A 122 4.12 -8.04 11.14
CA THR A 122 4.38 -7.61 12.52
C THR A 122 5.80 -7.96 12.95
N LYS A 123 6.23 -9.20 12.72
CA LYS A 123 7.60 -9.65 13.04
C LYS A 123 8.65 -8.82 12.31
N ALA A 124 8.47 -8.60 11.02
CA ALA A 124 9.42 -7.85 10.22
C ALA A 124 9.54 -6.41 10.69
N VAL A 125 8.43 -5.76 11.01
CA VAL A 125 8.42 -4.39 11.54
C VAL A 125 9.12 -4.33 12.88
N ARG A 126 8.80 -5.23 13.82
CA ARG A 126 9.43 -5.27 15.14
C ARG A 126 10.94 -5.47 15.07
N LYS A 127 11.38 -6.32 14.16
CA LYS A 127 12.81 -6.55 13.95
C LYS A 127 13.53 -5.28 13.49
N ILE A 128 12.93 -4.51 12.59
CA ILE A 128 13.50 -3.26 12.10
C ILE A 128 13.46 -2.18 13.20
N LEU A 129 12.40 -2.09 13.98
CA LEU A 129 12.28 -1.14 15.09
C LEU A 129 13.26 -1.43 16.22
N ALA A 130 13.68 -2.67 16.40
CA ALA A 130 14.62 -3.08 17.43
C ALA A 130 16.08 -2.72 17.12
N ASN A 131 16.37 -2.35 15.89
CA ASN A 131 17.74 -2.00 15.45
C ASN A 131 18.04 -0.50 15.57
#